data_2c0cf827cc32a3b48046a505ac4c564b
#
_entry.id   2c0cf827cc32a3b48046a505ac4c564b
#
_cell.length_a   1.000
_cell.length_b   1.000
_cell.length_c   1.000
_cell.angle_alpha   90.00
_cell.angle_beta   90.00
_cell.angle_gamma   90.00
#
_symmetry.space_group_name_H-M   'P 1'
#
loop_
_entity.id
_entity.type
_entity.pdbx_description
1 polymer ?
#
loop_
_entity_poly.entity_id
_entity_poly.type
_entity_poly.pdbx_seq_one_letter_code
_entity_poly.pdbx_strand_id
1 'polypeptide(L)'
;MRKLAFLALFLAACATAPRPPIDLSNSDVVDLTYAFDEHTLYWPNSPGGFELKRLAYGKTAGGYFYASNSFCAPEHGGTHLDAPIHFAQGALTVDQIPPRQLIAPAAVIDISAKAAADADYRLTVGDVADWEKRNGAIQPGTIVLLRTGWGTRYPDRKKYFGDDTPGATDKLHFPSYSEDSARYLVSNRRVAALGVDTASIDYGQSKDFIVHQIAMAANVPGLENIANLERLPERGAWLIALPMKIGGGSGAPLRAVAVIPMVPRR
;
A
#
# COMPACT_ATOMS: atom_id res chain seq x y z
N MET A 1 20.25 -12.04 -61.63
CA MET A 1 19.52 -10.94 -60.95
C MET A 1 18.88 -11.51 -59.68
N ARG A 2 19.53 -11.27 -58.54
CA ARG A 2 19.01 -11.74 -57.22
C ARG A 2 18.11 -10.67 -56.63
N LYS A 3 16.83 -10.98 -56.40
CA LYS A 3 15.87 -10.10 -55.73
C LYS A 3 16.11 -10.20 -54.21
N LEU A 4 16.61 -9.09 -53.58
CA LEU A 4 16.60 -8.96 -52.13
C LEU A 4 15.17 -8.63 -51.68
N ALA A 5 14.58 -9.52 -50.87
CA ALA A 5 13.33 -9.24 -50.16
C ALA A 5 13.68 -8.51 -48.85
N PHE A 6 13.26 -7.26 -48.71
CA PHE A 6 13.31 -6.52 -47.42
C PHE A 6 12.18 -6.99 -46.53
N LEU A 7 12.53 -7.67 -45.45
CA LEU A 7 11.60 -8.02 -44.37
C LEU A 7 11.45 -6.80 -43.44
N ALA A 8 10.36 -6.07 -43.56
CA ALA A 8 10.04 -4.97 -42.64
C ALA A 8 9.55 -5.53 -41.33
N LEU A 9 10.36 -5.44 -40.27
CA LEU A 9 9.96 -5.76 -38.90
C LEU A 9 9.07 -4.62 -38.41
N PHE A 10 7.75 -4.84 -38.31
CA PHE A 10 6.83 -3.96 -37.61
C PHE A 10 7.04 -4.13 -36.09
N LEU A 11 7.78 -3.22 -35.46
CA LEU A 11 7.78 -3.03 -34.02
C LEU A 11 6.41 -2.46 -33.62
N ALA A 12 5.48 -3.31 -33.20
CA ALA A 12 4.25 -2.88 -32.54
C ALA A 12 4.64 -2.24 -31.20
N ALA A 13 4.77 -0.90 -31.19
CA ALA A 13 4.82 -0.15 -29.95
C ALA A 13 3.49 -0.37 -29.22
N CYS A 14 3.51 -1.11 -28.10
CA CYS A 14 2.38 -1.15 -27.17
C CYS A 14 2.16 0.25 -26.63
N ALA A 15 1.37 1.06 -27.32
CA ALA A 15 0.88 2.32 -26.80
C ALA A 15 -0.05 1.98 -25.62
N THR A 16 0.41 2.27 -24.41
CA THR A 16 -0.46 2.22 -23.23
C THR A 16 -1.59 3.22 -23.45
N ALA A 17 -2.84 2.75 -23.40
CA ALA A 17 -3.99 3.65 -23.49
C ALA A 17 -3.84 4.78 -22.46
N PRO A 18 -4.17 6.03 -22.85
CA PRO A 18 -4.08 7.16 -21.93
C PRO A 18 -4.94 6.87 -20.69
N ARG A 19 -4.38 7.10 -19.50
CA ARG A 19 -5.13 6.96 -18.24
C ARG A 19 -6.25 8.00 -18.24
N PRO A 20 -7.49 7.65 -17.86
CA PRO A 20 -8.57 8.63 -17.77
C PRO A 20 -8.19 9.72 -16.76
N PRO A 21 -8.61 10.97 -16.96
CA PRO A 21 -8.37 12.04 -16.01
C PRO A 21 -9.09 11.76 -14.69
N ILE A 22 -8.49 12.20 -13.57
CA ILE A 22 -9.15 12.18 -12.26
C ILE A 22 -10.03 13.42 -12.18
N ASP A 23 -11.34 13.22 -12.08
CA ASP A 23 -12.31 14.31 -11.85
C ASP A 23 -12.74 14.29 -10.37
N LEU A 24 -12.14 15.16 -9.57
CA LEU A 24 -12.46 15.28 -8.14
C LEU A 24 -13.82 15.91 -7.88
N SER A 25 -14.36 16.69 -8.84
CA SER A 25 -15.66 17.38 -8.67
C SER A 25 -16.84 16.42 -8.76
N ASN A 26 -16.63 15.25 -9.41
CA ASN A 26 -17.66 14.23 -9.63
C ASN A 26 -17.18 12.85 -9.17
N SER A 27 -16.60 12.81 -7.97
CA SER A 27 -16.05 11.58 -7.37
C SER A 27 -16.34 11.55 -5.87
N ASP A 28 -16.48 10.34 -5.34
CA ASP A 28 -16.40 10.12 -3.88
C ASP A 28 -14.94 9.98 -3.49
N VAL A 29 -14.59 10.54 -2.32
CA VAL A 29 -13.23 10.47 -1.77
C VAL A 29 -13.27 9.70 -0.46
N VAL A 30 -12.58 8.58 -0.43
CA VAL A 30 -12.48 7.70 0.73
C VAL A 30 -11.13 7.85 1.39
N ASP A 31 -11.12 8.20 2.67
CA ASP A 31 -9.92 8.21 3.51
C ASP A 31 -9.53 6.76 3.86
N LEU A 32 -8.30 6.40 3.56
CA LEU A 32 -7.74 5.07 3.76
C LEU A 32 -6.65 5.05 4.84
N THR A 33 -6.68 6.03 5.75
CA THR A 33 -5.62 6.23 6.75
C THR A 33 -6.18 6.15 8.15
N TYR A 34 -5.54 5.39 9.02
CA TYR A 34 -5.79 5.46 10.47
C TYR A 34 -5.19 6.73 11.06
N ALA A 35 -5.81 7.29 12.10
CA ALA A 35 -5.22 8.40 12.85
C ALA A 35 -3.90 7.95 13.50
N PHE A 36 -2.93 8.87 13.56
CA PHE A 36 -1.71 8.67 14.32
C PHE A 36 -1.89 9.24 15.73
N ASP A 37 -1.92 8.33 16.71
CA ASP A 37 -2.09 8.61 18.13
C ASP A 37 -1.42 7.52 18.98
N GLU A 38 -1.68 7.50 20.28
CA GLU A 38 -1.15 6.51 21.23
C GLU A 38 -1.60 5.07 20.95
N HIS A 39 -2.64 4.88 20.12
CA HIS A 39 -3.15 3.56 19.73
C HIS A 39 -2.58 3.08 18.39
N THR A 40 -1.77 3.90 17.74
CA THR A 40 -1.15 3.54 16.47
C THR A 40 -0.32 2.27 16.62
N LEU A 41 -0.60 1.28 15.78
CA LEU A 41 0.11 -0.01 15.81
C LEU A 41 1.45 0.10 15.06
N TYR A 42 2.50 -0.34 15.74
CA TYR A 42 3.86 -0.49 15.22
C TYR A 42 4.27 -1.95 15.30
N TRP A 43 5.25 -2.34 14.50
CA TRP A 43 5.79 -3.70 14.54
C TRP A 43 6.19 -4.08 15.98
N PRO A 44 5.98 -5.34 16.43
CA PRO A 44 6.10 -5.70 17.86
C PRO A 44 7.44 -5.36 18.53
N ASN A 45 8.54 -5.37 17.79
CA ASN A 45 9.86 -5.03 18.29
C ASN A 45 10.32 -3.60 17.91
N SER A 46 9.40 -2.75 17.45
CA SER A 46 9.71 -1.33 17.21
C SER A 46 10.19 -0.64 18.49
N PRO A 47 11.21 0.22 18.41
CA PRO A 47 11.79 0.88 19.60
C PRO A 47 10.85 1.91 20.25
N GLY A 48 9.71 2.22 19.64
CA GLY A 48 8.73 3.19 20.15
C GLY A 48 7.45 3.20 19.34
N GLY A 49 6.58 4.15 19.66
CA GLY A 49 5.32 4.41 18.97
C GLY A 49 5.21 5.87 18.52
N PHE A 50 3.99 6.31 18.21
CA PHE A 50 3.72 7.71 17.90
C PHE A 50 3.62 8.52 19.19
N GLU A 51 4.41 9.57 19.29
CA GLU A 51 4.41 10.51 20.41
C GLU A 51 4.05 11.91 19.92
N LEU A 52 2.98 12.49 20.46
CA LEU A 52 2.58 13.88 20.21
C LEU A 52 2.86 14.73 21.46
N LYS A 53 3.86 15.61 21.38
CA LYS A 53 4.22 16.53 22.47
C LYS A 53 3.61 17.90 22.23
N ARG A 54 2.77 18.35 23.17
CA ARG A 54 2.23 19.71 23.16
C ARG A 54 3.32 20.72 23.52
N LEU A 55 3.55 21.70 22.64
CA LEU A 55 4.50 22.78 22.84
C LEU A 55 3.81 24.06 23.32
N ALA A 56 2.62 24.37 22.78
CA ALA A 56 1.80 25.50 23.15
C ALA A 56 0.31 25.18 22.97
N TYR A 57 -0.52 25.75 23.84
CA TYR A 57 -1.98 25.66 23.72
C TYR A 57 -2.66 26.70 24.61
N GLY A 58 -3.26 27.73 24.04
CA GLY A 58 -3.98 28.76 24.78
C GLY A 58 -3.83 30.16 24.20
N LYS A 59 -4.33 31.17 24.97
CA LYS A 59 -4.17 32.57 24.61
C LYS A 59 -2.73 33.03 24.85
N THR A 60 -2.17 33.71 23.87
CA THR A 60 -0.87 34.38 23.96
C THR A 60 -0.98 35.71 24.69
N ALA A 61 0.16 36.32 25.05
CA ALA A 61 0.22 37.69 25.59
C ALA A 61 -0.34 38.73 24.61
N GLY A 62 -0.33 38.43 23.29
CA GLY A 62 -0.93 39.28 22.26
C GLY A 62 -2.44 39.09 22.09
N GLY A 63 -3.11 38.28 22.93
CA GLY A 63 -4.55 38.10 22.97
C GLY A 63 -5.16 37.12 21.95
N TYR A 64 -4.36 36.50 21.06
CA TYR A 64 -4.82 35.47 20.11
C TYR A 64 -4.54 34.06 20.64
N PHE A 65 -5.31 33.08 20.14
CA PHE A 65 -5.10 31.67 20.46
C PHE A 65 -3.97 31.10 19.61
N TYR A 66 -3.12 30.26 20.23
CA TYR A 66 -2.06 29.54 19.57
C TYR A 66 -1.95 28.10 20.08
N ALA A 67 -1.85 27.16 19.15
CA ALA A 67 -1.58 25.76 19.44
C ALA A 67 -0.42 25.26 18.57
N SER A 68 0.52 24.52 19.18
CA SER A 68 1.65 23.93 18.48
C SER A 68 2.07 22.65 19.18
N ASN A 69 2.44 21.66 18.37
CA ASN A 69 2.93 20.38 18.85
C ASN A 69 4.21 20.00 18.08
N SER A 70 4.98 19.08 18.65
CA SER A 70 5.96 18.26 17.94
C SER A 70 5.55 16.80 18.00
N PHE A 71 6.02 15.96 17.08
CA PHE A 71 5.82 14.52 17.15
C PHE A 71 7.12 13.78 16.89
N CYS A 72 7.18 12.53 17.40
CA CYS A 72 8.23 11.58 17.13
C CYS A 72 7.59 10.23 16.85
N ALA A 73 8.09 9.51 15.86
CA ALA A 73 7.61 8.17 15.53
C ALA A 73 8.69 7.42 14.72
N PRO A 74 8.74 6.07 14.78
CA PRO A 74 9.40 5.27 13.76
C PRO A 74 8.75 5.46 12.39
N GLU A 75 9.49 5.26 11.31
CA GLU A 75 8.97 5.43 9.93
C GLU A 75 7.90 4.39 9.58
N HIS A 76 8.01 3.16 10.13
CA HIS A 76 7.17 1.99 9.81
C HIS A 76 6.15 1.74 10.92
N GLY A 77 4.92 2.15 10.70
CA GLY A 77 3.80 1.95 11.62
C GLY A 77 2.60 2.82 11.29
N GLY A 78 1.42 2.47 11.81
CA GLY A 78 0.18 3.04 11.33
C GLY A 78 0.03 2.84 9.82
N THR A 79 -0.78 3.66 9.16
CA THR A 79 -0.86 3.65 7.70
C THR A 79 0.40 4.32 7.11
N HIS A 80 1.27 3.53 6.47
CA HIS A 80 2.56 4.00 6.02
C HIS A 80 2.96 3.40 4.66
N LEU A 81 4.04 3.93 4.10
CA LEU A 81 4.70 3.43 2.91
C LEU A 81 6.09 2.94 3.28
N ASP A 82 6.43 1.74 2.80
CA ASP A 82 7.79 1.21 2.78
C ASP A 82 8.46 1.58 1.46
N ALA A 83 9.55 2.33 1.55
CA ALA A 83 10.34 2.66 0.37
C ALA A 83 11.21 1.48 -0.07
N PRO A 84 11.56 1.37 -1.35
CA PRO A 84 12.38 0.28 -1.86
C PRO A 84 13.69 0.04 -1.11
N ILE A 85 14.33 1.09 -0.62
CA ILE A 85 15.57 0.99 0.19
C ILE A 85 15.39 0.15 1.47
N HIS A 86 14.15 -0.01 1.96
CA HIS A 86 13.87 -0.74 3.19
C HIS A 86 14.39 -2.18 3.15
N PHE A 87 14.23 -2.89 2.02
CA PHE A 87 14.69 -4.27 1.82
C PHE A 87 15.63 -4.46 0.60
N ALA A 88 15.96 -3.39 -0.12
CA ALA A 88 16.86 -3.47 -1.28
C ALA A 88 17.96 -2.41 -1.20
N GLN A 89 19.19 -2.83 -0.95
CA GLN A 89 20.34 -1.94 -0.85
C GLN A 89 20.52 -1.13 -2.16
N GLY A 90 20.61 0.20 -2.02
CA GLY A 90 20.80 1.12 -3.15
C GLY A 90 19.55 1.39 -3.98
N ALA A 91 18.39 0.86 -3.59
CA ALA A 91 17.11 1.19 -4.19
C ALA A 91 16.60 2.58 -3.74
N LEU A 92 15.45 3.02 -4.27
CA LEU A 92 14.90 4.34 -4.01
C LEU A 92 14.54 4.55 -2.53
N THR A 93 14.95 5.68 -1.96
CA THR A 93 14.46 6.20 -0.68
C THR A 93 13.10 6.88 -0.86
N VAL A 94 12.35 7.10 0.22
CA VAL A 94 10.99 7.62 0.16
C VAL A 94 10.87 8.97 -0.58
N ASP A 95 11.86 9.83 -0.45
CA ASP A 95 11.91 11.14 -1.11
C ASP A 95 12.23 11.06 -2.62
N GLN A 96 12.75 9.91 -3.07
CA GLN A 96 13.13 9.64 -4.46
C GLN A 96 12.02 8.96 -5.27
N ILE A 97 11.01 8.38 -4.62
CA ILE A 97 9.91 7.71 -5.32
C ILE A 97 9.13 8.73 -6.17
N PRO A 98 8.98 8.51 -7.48
CA PRO A 98 8.25 9.45 -8.33
C PRO A 98 6.77 9.57 -7.91
N PRO A 99 6.21 10.78 -7.69
CA PRO A 99 4.80 10.94 -7.29
C PRO A 99 3.81 10.26 -8.26
N ARG A 100 4.13 10.17 -9.54
CA ARG A 100 3.32 9.47 -10.54
C ARG A 100 3.17 7.98 -10.26
N GLN A 101 4.10 7.36 -9.54
CA GLN A 101 4.01 5.96 -9.09
C GLN A 101 3.01 5.80 -7.95
N LEU A 102 2.86 6.84 -7.12
CA LEU A 102 2.01 6.87 -5.94
C LEU A 102 0.62 7.47 -6.19
N ILE A 103 0.37 7.96 -7.41
CA ILE A 103 -0.93 8.44 -7.89
C ILE A 103 -1.29 7.60 -9.10
N ALA A 104 -2.10 6.54 -8.90
CA ALA A 104 -2.34 5.54 -9.92
C ALA A 104 -3.73 4.87 -9.78
N PRO A 105 -4.23 4.22 -10.86
CA PRO A 105 -5.41 3.37 -10.75
C PRO A 105 -5.20 2.29 -9.69
N ALA A 106 -6.26 1.97 -8.94
CA ALA A 106 -6.27 0.91 -7.94
C ALA A 106 -6.98 -0.34 -8.46
N ALA A 107 -6.46 -1.50 -8.09
CA ALA A 107 -7.12 -2.81 -8.22
C ALA A 107 -7.23 -3.41 -6.82
N VAL A 108 -8.44 -3.65 -6.34
CA VAL A 108 -8.70 -4.24 -5.03
C VAL A 108 -8.97 -5.73 -5.20
N ILE A 109 -8.11 -6.58 -4.68
CA ILE A 109 -8.27 -8.04 -4.66
C ILE A 109 -8.80 -8.43 -3.28
N ASP A 110 -10.00 -8.95 -3.22
CA ASP A 110 -10.67 -9.32 -1.95
C ASP A 110 -10.48 -10.81 -1.67
N ILE A 111 -9.79 -11.10 -0.56
CA ILE A 111 -9.61 -12.45 0.00
C ILE A 111 -10.23 -12.56 1.41
N SER A 112 -11.06 -11.62 1.82
CA SER A 112 -11.58 -11.54 3.19
C SER A 112 -12.27 -12.81 3.68
N ALA A 113 -13.03 -13.49 2.81
CA ALA A 113 -13.66 -14.77 3.15
C ALA A 113 -12.63 -15.90 3.39
N LYS A 114 -11.52 -15.92 2.63
CA LYS A 114 -10.44 -16.90 2.79
C LYS A 114 -9.61 -16.59 4.03
N ALA A 115 -9.31 -15.32 4.26
CA ALA A 115 -8.61 -14.85 5.44
C ALA A 115 -9.39 -15.07 6.74
N ALA A 116 -10.72 -15.02 6.69
CA ALA A 116 -11.57 -15.33 7.83
C ALA A 116 -11.51 -16.83 8.20
N ALA A 117 -11.29 -17.71 7.23
CA ALA A 117 -11.16 -19.15 7.44
C ALA A 117 -9.73 -19.58 7.82
N ASP A 118 -8.72 -18.83 7.35
CA ASP A 118 -7.30 -19.09 7.63
C ASP A 118 -6.57 -17.75 7.84
N ALA A 119 -6.17 -17.51 9.10
CA ALA A 119 -5.47 -16.29 9.49
C ALA A 119 -4.11 -16.11 8.79
N ASP A 120 -3.49 -17.18 8.32
CA ASP A 120 -2.21 -17.18 7.62
C ASP A 120 -2.37 -17.33 6.09
N TYR A 121 -3.60 -17.08 5.58
CA TYR A 121 -3.87 -17.18 4.16
C TYR A 121 -2.99 -16.21 3.36
N ARG A 122 -2.42 -16.72 2.29
CA ARG A 122 -1.58 -15.94 1.38
C ARG A 122 -2.23 -15.87 0.01
N LEU A 123 -2.40 -14.66 -0.52
CA LEU A 123 -2.89 -14.44 -1.88
C LEU A 123 -2.16 -15.33 -2.87
N THR A 124 -2.88 -16.11 -3.67
CA THR A 124 -2.31 -16.98 -4.69
C THR A 124 -2.37 -16.35 -6.09
N VAL A 125 -1.57 -16.86 -7.03
CA VAL A 125 -1.69 -16.50 -8.46
C VAL A 125 -3.08 -16.87 -9.00
N GLY A 126 -3.69 -17.94 -8.47
CA GLY A 126 -5.06 -18.33 -8.81
C GLY A 126 -6.09 -17.27 -8.44
N ASP A 127 -5.95 -16.65 -7.24
CA ASP A 127 -6.83 -15.56 -6.81
C ASP A 127 -6.72 -14.34 -7.73
N VAL A 128 -5.48 -14.01 -8.12
CA VAL A 128 -5.23 -12.91 -9.07
C VAL A 128 -5.86 -13.23 -10.43
N ALA A 129 -5.70 -14.47 -10.92
CA ALA A 129 -6.29 -14.89 -12.19
C ALA A 129 -7.81 -14.87 -12.16
N ASP A 130 -8.44 -15.29 -11.06
CA ASP A 130 -9.89 -15.23 -10.88
C ASP A 130 -10.39 -13.78 -10.82
N TRP A 131 -9.64 -12.89 -10.17
CA TRP A 131 -9.93 -11.46 -10.18
C TRP A 131 -9.84 -10.89 -11.62
N GLU A 132 -8.75 -11.21 -12.34
CA GLU A 132 -8.54 -10.75 -13.72
C GLU A 132 -9.62 -11.27 -14.69
N LYS A 133 -10.12 -12.48 -14.48
CA LYS A 133 -11.22 -13.05 -15.29
C LYS A 133 -12.50 -12.21 -15.16
N ARG A 134 -12.78 -11.64 -13.98
CA ARG A 134 -13.96 -10.80 -13.74
C ARG A 134 -13.74 -9.35 -14.16
N ASN A 135 -12.54 -8.82 -13.96
CA ASN A 135 -12.26 -7.39 -14.04
C ASN A 135 -11.37 -6.99 -15.23
N GLY A 136 -10.84 -7.96 -15.98
CA GLY A 136 -9.80 -7.75 -16.99
C GLY A 136 -8.42 -7.67 -16.38
N ALA A 137 -7.38 -7.83 -17.20
CA ALA A 137 -5.99 -7.88 -16.76
C ALA A 137 -5.57 -6.61 -16.01
N ILE A 138 -4.81 -6.79 -14.92
CA ILE A 138 -4.18 -5.71 -14.19
C ILE A 138 -3.18 -5.01 -15.12
N GLN A 139 -3.37 -3.70 -15.32
CA GLN A 139 -2.55 -2.92 -16.23
C GLN A 139 -1.23 -2.49 -15.55
N PRO A 140 -0.13 -2.35 -16.30
CA PRO A 140 1.11 -1.82 -15.78
C PRO A 140 0.93 -0.45 -15.11
N GLY A 141 1.60 -0.26 -13.97
CA GLY A 141 1.50 0.96 -13.18
C GLY A 141 0.20 1.09 -12.37
N THR A 142 -0.56 0.01 -12.17
CA THR A 142 -1.67 -0.08 -11.21
C THR A 142 -1.13 -0.31 -9.81
N ILE A 143 -1.73 0.29 -8.79
CA ILE A 143 -1.50 -0.06 -7.39
C ILE A 143 -2.46 -1.20 -7.04
N VAL A 144 -1.93 -2.33 -6.58
CA VAL A 144 -2.75 -3.47 -6.14
C VAL A 144 -2.96 -3.37 -4.63
N LEU A 145 -4.22 -3.38 -4.21
CA LEU A 145 -4.63 -3.36 -2.81
C LEU A 145 -5.25 -4.72 -2.45
N LEU A 146 -4.63 -5.42 -1.50
CA LEU A 146 -5.12 -6.68 -0.98
C LEU A 146 -6.05 -6.40 0.20
N ARG A 147 -7.35 -6.66 0.02
CA ARG A 147 -8.35 -6.60 1.08
C ARG A 147 -8.45 -7.96 1.76
N THR A 148 -8.04 -8.01 3.01
CA THR A 148 -8.11 -9.22 3.83
C THR A 148 -9.28 -9.18 4.84
N GLY A 149 -9.88 -7.99 5.05
CA GLY A 149 -10.87 -7.74 6.09
C GLY A 149 -10.27 -7.55 7.48
N TRP A 150 -8.94 -7.52 7.57
CA TRP A 150 -8.20 -7.40 8.82
C TRP A 150 -8.33 -6.03 9.48
N GLY A 151 -8.59 -5.00 8.69
CA GLY A 151 -8.78 -3.63 9.17
C GLY A 151 -9.83 -3.49 10.28
N THR A 152 -10.83 -4.37 10.33
CA THR A 152 -11.84 -4.40 11.43
C THR A 152 -11.27 -4.75 12.80
N ARG A 153 -10.04 -5.25 12.86
CA ARG A 153 -9.33 -5.63 14.10
C ARG A 153 -8.46 -4.50 14.64
N TYR A 154 -8.15 -3.49 13.81
CA TYR A 154 -7.37 -2.33 14.21
C TYR A 154 -8.19 -1.42 15.17
N PRO A 155 -7.62 -0.87 16.26
CA PRO A 155 -6.23 -0.95 16.72
C PRO A 155 -6.00 -2.01 17.83
N ASP A 156 -6.84 -3.06 17.95
CA ASP A 156 -6.66 -4.11 18.95
C ASP A 156 -5.41 -4.95 18.60
N ARG A 157 -4.30 -4.70 19.29
CA ARG A 157 -3.00 -5.32 19.02
C ARG A 157 -3.08 -6.86 18.94
N LYS A 158 -3.74 -7.47 19.91
CA LYS A 158 -3.84 -8.95 19.98
C LYS A 158 -4.64 -9.51 18.82
N LYS A 159 -5.76 -8.90 18.50
CA LYS A 159 -6.58 -9.35 17.36
C LYS A 159 -5.89 -9.08 16.03
N TYR A 160 -5.14 -7.97 15.93
CA TYR A 160 -4.51 -7.52 14.69
C TYR A 160 -3.25 -8.32 14.35
N PHE A 161 -2.38 -8.55 15.33
CA PHE A 161 -1.14 -9.30 15.15
C PHE A 161 -1.25 -10.80 15.43
N GLY A 162 -2.32 -11.24 16.14
CA GLY A 162 -2.45 -12.61 16.64
C GLY A 162 -1.75 -12.84 17.98
N ASP A 163 -0.76 -12.01 18.32
CA ASP A 163 -0.04 -12.00 19.60
C ASP A 163 0.18 -10.56 20.08
N ASP A 164 0.11 -10.35 21.40
CA ASP A 164 0.35 -9.06 22.05
C ASP A 164 1.60 -9.05 22.95
N THR A 165 2.39 -10.12 22.92
CA THR A 165 3.63 -10.22 23.69
C THR A 165 4.63 -9.14 23.20
N PRO A 166 5.09 -8.23 24.08
CA PRO A 166 6.03 -7.19 23.69
C PRO A 166 7.31 -7.77 23.09
N GLY A 167 7.69 -7.26 21.92
CA GLY A 167 8.91 -7.66 21.22
C GLY A 167 8.85 -9.01 20.48
N ALA A 168 7.79 -9.81 20.68
CA ALA A 168 7.66 -11.09 20.00
C ALA A 168 7.20 -10.90 18.54
N THR A 169 7.91 -11.55 17.61
CA THR A 169 7.59 -11.54 16.17
C THR A 169 7.43 -12.94 15.59
N ASP A 170 7.55 -13.98 16.42
CA ASP A 170 7.54 -15.38 16.01
C ASP A 170 6.15 -16.03 16.06
N LYS A 171 5.16 -15.31 16.60
CA LYS A 171 3.77 -15.79 16.79
C LYS A 171 2.74 -14.90 16.10
N LEU A 172 3.16 -14.14 15.11
CA LEU A 172 2.26 -13.24 14.40
C LEU A 172 1.40 -14.05 13.42
N HIS A 173 0.11 -13.75 13.38
CA HIS A 173 -0.87 -14.39 12.51
C HIS A 173 -1.73 -13.33 11.83
N PHE A 174 -1.45 -13.06 10.56
CA PHE A 174 -2.26 -12.23 9.68
C PHE A 174 -1.99 -12.59 8.21
N PRO A 175 -3.01 -12.49 7.33
CA PRO A 175 -2.89 -12.83 5.93
C PRO A 175 -2.13 -11.77 5.14
N SER A 176 -1.54 -12.13 4.00
CA SER A 176 -0.95 -11.19 3.07
C SER A 176 -0.69 -11.83 1.69
N TYR A 177 0.33 -11.36 0.96
CA TYR A 177 0.76 -11.90 -0.32
C TYR A 177 1.57 -13.18 -0.14
N SER A 178 1.52 -14.08 -1.15
CA SER A 178 2.50 -15.15 -1.29
C SER A 178 3.68 -14.68 -2.13
N GLU A 179 4.81 -15.41 -2.06
CA GLU A 179 5.96 -15.21 -2.93
C GLU A 179 5.56 -15.24 -4.41
N ASP A 180 4.80 -16.27 -4.83
CA ASP A 180 4.41 -16.44 -6.23
C ASP A 180 3.50 -15.30 -6.71
N SER A 181 2.53 -14.85 -5.90
CA SER A 181 1.67 -13.74 -6.26
C SER A 181 2.43 -12.43 -6.36
N ALA A 182 3.38 -12.17 -5.45
CA ALA A 182 4.25 -11.00 -5.51
C ALA A 182 5.11 -11.01 -6.78
N ARG A 183 5.78 -12.11 -7.10
CA ARG A 183 6.54 -12.26 -8.34
C ARG A 183 5.69 -12.03 -9.57
N TYR A 184 4.49 -12.61 -9.61
CA TYR A 184 3.56 -12.44 -10.71
C TYR A 184 3.13 -10.98 -10.89
N LEU A 185 2.73 -10.31 -9.82
CA LEU A 185 2.28 -8.92 -9.85
C LEU A 185 3.42 -7.96 -10.24
N VAL A 186 4.59 -8.16 -9.65
CA VAL A 186 5.77 -7.30 -9.90
C VAL A 186 6.32 -7.53 -11.31
N SER A 187 6.57 -8.78 -11.71
CA SER A 187 7.29 -9.09 -12.95
C SER A 187 6.35 -9.13 -14.17
N ASN A 188 5.17 -9.76 -14.05
CA ASN A 188 4.27 -9.97 -15.17
C ASN A 188 3.25 -8.83 -15.33
N ARG A 189 2.83 -8.17 -14.24
CA ARG A 189 1.88 -7.06 -14.27
C ARG A 189 2.53 -5.69 -14.11
N ARG A 190 3.77 -5.62 -13.65
CA ARG A 190 4.54 -4.39 -13.47
C ARG A 190 3.75 -3.36 -12.69
N VAL A 191 3.25 -3.77 -11.53
CA VAL A 191 2.44 -2.94 -10.63
C VAL A 191 3.25 -1.77 -10.08
N ALA A 192 2.58 -0.67 -9.71
CA ALA A 192 3.21 0.52 -9.16
C ALA A 192 3.56 0.37 -7.68
N ALA A 193 2.69 -0.31 -6.91
CA ALA A 193 2.86 -0.60 -5.50
C ALA A 193 2.02 -1.82 -5.12
N LEU A 194 2.38 -2.48 -4.00
CA LEU A 194 1.57 -3.50 -3.33
C LEU A 194 1.05 -2.90 -2.02
N GLY A 195 -0.26 -2.95 -1.80
CA GLY A 195 -0.89 -2.45 -0.57
C GLY A 195 -1.71 -3.53 0.12
N VAL A 196 -1.89 -3.41 1.46
CA VAL A 196 -2.63 -4.38 2.27
C VAL A 196 -3.24 -3.70 3.51
N ASP A 197 -4.35 -4.25 4.01
CA ASP A 197 -5.00 -3.83 5.25
C ASP A 197 -4.48 -4.56 6.50
N THR A 198 -3.31 -5.20 6.40
CA THR A 198 -2.57 -5.82 7.52
C THR A 198 -1.28 -5.06 7.82
N ALA A 199 -0.57 -5.51 8.84
CA ALA A 199 0.67 -4.88 9.32
C ALA A 199 1.88 -5.09 8.40
N SER A 200 1.79 -5.97 7.40
CA SER A 200 2.88 -6.25 6.48
C SER A 200 2.38 -6.80 5.14
N ILE A 201 3.09 -6.46 4.05
CA ILE A 201 2.89 -7.12 2.74
C ILE A 201 3.39 -8.58 2.76
N ASP A 202 4.23 -8.99 3.71
CA ASP A 202 4.47 -10.39 4.05
C ASP A 202 3.45 -10.87 5.09
N TYR A 203 3.11 -12.17 5.08
CA TYR A 203 2.19 -12.74 6.06
C TYR A 203 2.84 -12.88 7.45
N GLY A 204 2.04 -13.00 8.52
CA GLY A 204 2.49 -12.94 9.90
C GLY A 204 3.61 -13.92 10.28
N GLN A 205 3.65 -15.12 9.67
CA GLN A 205 4.65 -16.16 9.92
C GLN A 205 5.91 -16.03 9.02
N SER A 206 6.03 -14.98 8.21
CA SER A 206 7.21 -14.78 7.35
C SER A 206 8.49 -14.66 8.19
N LYS A 207 9.53 -15.38 7.79
CA LYS A 207 10.85 -15.37 8.43
C LYS A 207 11.89 -14.60 7.63
N ASP A 208 11.66 -14.47 6.34
CA ASP A 208 12.61 -13.91 5.37
C ASP A 208 12.09 -12.63 4.69
N PHE A 209 10.82 -12.28 4.91
CA PHE A 209 10.19 -11.12 4.28
C PHE A 209 10.35 -11.15 2.74
N ILE A 210 10.10 -12.33 2.16
CA ILE A 210 10.36 -12.57 0.73
C ILE A 210 9.55 -11.66 -0.19
N VAL A 211 8.33 -11.26 0.20
CA VAL A 211 7.50 -10.35 -0.59
C VAL A 211 8.11 -8.96 -0.63
N HIS A 212 8.61 -8.45 0.51
CA HIS A 212 9.37 -7.20 0.55
C HIS A 212 10.60 -7.27 -0.36
N GLN A 213 11.41 -8.31 -0.25
CA GLN A 213 12.61 -8.45 -1.08
C GLN A 213 12.29 -8.41 -2.57
N ILE A 214 11.23 -9.13 -3.02
CA ILE A 214 10.81 -9.16 -4.42
C ILE A 214 10.34 -7.78 -4.89
N ALA A 215 9.46 -7.14 -4.12
CA ALA A 215 8.87 -5.86 -4.48
C ALA A 215 9.94 -4.76 -4.52
N MET A 216 10.74 -4.66 -3.46
CA MET A 216 11.69 -3.58 -3.28
C MET A 216 12.90 -3.66 -4.21
N ALA A 217 13.36 -4.86 -4.55
CA ALA A 217 14.38 -5.06 -5.58
C ALA A 217 13.93 -4.55 -6.97
N ALA A 218 12.63 -4.50 -7.22
CA ALA A 218 12.04 -3.95 -8.43
C ALA A 218 11.61 -2.46 -8.30
N ASN A 219 11.98 -1.76 -7.22
CA ASN A 219 11.51 -0.42 -6.87
C ASN A 219 9.97 -0.31 -6.79
N VAL A 220 9.30 -1.36 -6.32
CA VAL A 220 7.87 -1.39 -6.03
C VAL A 220 7.68 -1.21 -4.52
N PRO A 221 7.16 -0.06 -4.04
CA PRO A 221 6.94 0.19 -2.62
C PRO A 221 5.80 -0.65 -2.05
N GLY A 222 5.84 -0.88 -0.72
CA GLY A 222 4.76 -1.44 0.08
C GLY A 222 3.86 -0.34 0.66
N LEU A 223 2.57 -0.61 0.79
CA LEU A 223 1.62 0.25 1.52
C LEU A 223 0.94 -0.63 2.57
N GLU A 224 1.11 -0.31 3.84
CA GLU A 224 0.69 -1.16 4.94
C GLU A 224 -0.32 -0.48 5.85
N ASN A 225 -1.11 -1.28 6.56
CA ASN A 225 -2.17 -0.79 7.43
C ASN A 225 -3.15 0.16 6.70
N ILE A 226 -3.55 -0.20 5.49
CA ILE A 226 -4.52 0.59 4.71
C ILE A 226 -5.91 0.40 5.32
N ALA A 227 -6.56 1.48 5.69
CA ALA A 227 -7.90 1.48 6.27
C ALA A 227 -9.00 1.42 5.20
N ASN A 228 -10.21 1.02 5.59
CA ASN A 228 -11.45 1.19 4.83
C ASN A 228 -11.45 0.58 3.41
N LEU A 229 -10.67 -0.48 3.15
CA LEU A 229 -10.64 -1.13 1.83
C LEU A 229 -11.99 -1.73 1.42
N GLU A 230 -12.88 -2.02 2.37
CA GLU A 230 -14.24 -2.51 2.10
C GLU A 230 -15.13 -1.48 1.40
N ARG A 231 -14.75 -0.20 1.43
CA ARG A 231 -15.47 0.87 0.76
C ARG A 231 -15.11 1.02 -0.72
N LEU A 232 -14.05 0.34 -1.16
CA LEU A 232 -13.55 0.47 -2.52
C LEU A 232 -14.17 -0.58 -3.45
N PRO A 233 -14.48 -0.21 -4.71
CA PRO A 233 -14.78 -1.18 -5.74
C PRO A 233 -13.54 -2.00 -6.13
N GLU A 234 -13.73 -3.20 -6.66
CA GLU A 234 -12.62 -4.04 -7.17
C GLU A 234 -11.79 -3.30 -8.23
N ARG A 235 -12.41 -2.39 -8.99
CA ARG A 235 -11.79 -1.64 -10.09
C ARG A 235 -12.43 -0.25 -10.26
N GLY A 236 -11.67 0.70 -10.82
CA GLY A 236 -12.18 2.03 -11.20
C GLY A 236 -11.81 3.15 -10.24
N ALA A 237 -11.38 2.83 -9.03
CA ALA A 237 -10.82 3.84 -8.12
C ALA A 237 -9.40 4.25 -8.55
N TRP A 238 -9.03 5.47 -8.18
CA TRP A 238 -7.65 5.95 -8.16
C TRP A 238 -7.16 6.01 -6.72
N LEU A 239 -5.91 5.63 -6.51
CA LEU A 239 -5.25 5.82 -5.22
C LEU A 239 -4.27 6.99 -5.30
N ILE A 240 -4.29 7.83 -4.26
CA ILE A 240 -3.31 8.86 -3.96
C ILE A 240 -2.69 8.49 -2.62
N ALA A 241 -1.43 8.01 -2.64
CA ALA A 241 -0.72 7.47 -1.46
C ALA A 241 0.63 8.18 -1.30
N LEU A 242 0.59 9.47 -0.98
CA LEU A 242 1.78 10.30 -0.88
C LEU A 242 2.30 10.33 0.57
N PRO A 243 3.47 9.73 0.85
CA PRO A 243 4.08 9.74 2.18
C PRO A 243 4.67 11.10 2.54
N MET A 244 4.99 11.30 3.82
CA MET A 244 5.88 12.36 4.25
C MET A 244 7.21 12.21 3.50
N LYS A 245 7.68 13.28 2.85
CA LYS A 245 8.90 13.26 2.05
C LYS A 245 10.15 13.39 2.93
N ILE A 246 10.51 12.31 3.62
CA ILE A 246 11.71 12.24 4.48
C ILE A 246 12.93 12.00 3.61
N GLY A 247 13.90 12.92 3.63
CA GLY A 247 15.15 12.78 2.87
C GLY A 247 15.95 11.57 3.34
N GLY A 248 16.20 10.61 2.45
CA GLY A 248 16.90 9.37 2.77
C GLY A 248 16.10 8.35 3.58
N GLY A 249 14.80 8.59 3.83
CA GLY A 249 13.94 7.70 4.63
C GLY A 249 13.72 6.34 4.00
N SER A 250 13.62 5.29 4.82
CA SER A 250 13.30 3.92 4.41
C SER A 250 11.81 3.69 4.28
N GLY A 251 10.99 4.57 4.85
CA GLY A 251 9.55 4.59 4.80
C GLY A 251 9.01 5.89 5.38
N ALA A 252 7.71 6.08 5.39
CA ALA A 252 7.08 7.21 6.06
C ALA A 252 5.59 7.03 6.28
N PRO A 253 5.02 7.66 7.33
CA PRO A 253 3.58 7.85 7.46
C PRO A 253 3.01 8.53 6.22
N LEU A 254 1.79 8.14 5.83
CA LEU A 254 1.13 8.74 4.68
C LEU A 254 -0.35 9.05 4.96
N ARG A 255 -0.94 9.96 4.18
CA ARG A 255 -2.38 10.08 4.04
C ARG A 255 -2.79 9.48 2.71
N ALA A 256 -3.29 8.23 2.75
CA ALA A 256 -3.84 7.58 1.57
C ALA A 256 -5.31 7.96 1.39
N VAL A 257 -5.68 8.29 0.16
CA VAL A 257 -7.08 8.51 -0.21
C VAL A 257 -7.39 7.82 -1.53
N ALA A 258 -8.59 7.24 -1.63
CA ALA A 258 -9.10 6.74 -2.89
C ALA A 258 -10.10 7.73 -3.48
N VAL A 259 -10.00 7.96 -4.80
CA VAL A 259 -10.95 8.73 -5.59
C VAL A 259 -11.76 7.76 -6.43
N ILE A 260 -13.07 7.69 -6.18
CA ILE A 260 -14.00 6.79 -6.86
C ILE A 260 -14.89 7.64 -7.77
N PRO A 261 -14.72 7.59 -9.10
CA PRO A 261 -15.58 8.32 -10.03
C PRO A 261 -17.05 7.91 -9.85
N MET A 262 -17.93 8.89 -9.64
CA MET A 262 -19.36 8.63 -9.64
C MET A 262 -19.81 8.35 -11.07
N VAL A 263 -20.38 7.16 -11.28
CA VAL A 263 -21.03 6.85 -12.54
C VAL A 263 -22.31 7.70 -12.63
N PRO A 264 -22.49 8.53 -13.67
CA PRO A 264 -23.75 9.26 -13.84
C PRO A 264 -24.91 8.27 -13.79
N ARG A 265 -25.86 8.47 -12.90
CA ARG A 265 -27.11 7.70 -12.93
C ARG A 265 -27.80 8.03 -14.25
N ARG A 266 -27.87 7.04 -15.13
CA ARG A 266 -28.66 7.10 -16.38
C ARG A 266 -30.15 7.10 -16.06
#